data_0dd2aaf5465823fa4501e77fb3f1743b
#
_entry.id   0dd2aaf5465823fa4501e77fb3f1743b
#
_cell.length_a   1.000
_cell.length_b   1.000
_cell.length_c   1.000
_cell.angle_alpha   90.00
_cell.angle_beta   90.00
_cell.angle_gamma   90.00
#
_symmetry.space_group_name_H-M   'P 1'
#
loop_
_entity.id
_entity.type
_entity.pdbx_description
1 polymer ?
#
loop_
_entity_poly.entity_id
_entity_poly.type
_entity_poly.pdbx_seq_one_letter_code
_entity_poly.pdbx_strand_id
1 'polypeptide(L)'
;MQRLLVLGGNGYVGQNICRAALESGKFSVASLSRSGKPSNPGPCLANAEMMDKVEWLEGDIFDAQRRDEAFEGVDVIVSTIGAFGSNDFMEKICGDATVEAVDTAVKHNVSRFGFVSSAQVGGSMKFSPSFPLYGYFKGKEKAEAAISEAFPEAHAILRPGFVYGPRMAGGIPLPLHVIGGPISFVSTQLGPVSSLIQSIPFVGTECGSMVPVHAVSKAMVHGVSDEPAKGLILSASDIRKYSMLDPQ
;
A
#
# COMPACT_ATOMS: atom_id res chain seq x y z
N MET A 1 -13.91 -13.36 -14.06
CA MET A 1 -13.32 -12.83 -12.81
C MET A 1 -11.97 -12.29 -13.20
N GLN A 2 -11.65 -11.03 -12.87
CA GLN A 2 -10.37 -10.42 -13.22
C GLN A 2 -9.26 -10.93 -12.28
N ARG A 3 -8.04 -11.08 -12.81
CA ARG A 3 -6.88 -11.44 -12.00
C ARG A 3 -6.21 -10.18 -11.45
N LEU A 4 -6.24 -10.02 -10.13
CA LEU A 4 -5.61 -8.94 -9.40
C LEU A 4 -4.26 -9.41 -8.81
N LEU A 5 -3.17 -8.72 -9.14
CA LEU A 5 -1.87 -8.90 -8.51
C LEU A 5 -1.60 -7.80 -7.49
N VAL A 6 -1.40 -8.17 -6.22
CA VAL A 6 -1.03 -7.23 -5.16
C VAL A 6 0.48 -7.31 -4.90
N LEU A 7 1.20 -6.26 -5.26
CA LEU A 7 2.62 -6.11 -4.98
C LEU A 7 2.80 -5.71 -3.50
N GLY A 8 3.48 -6.56 -2.73
CA GLY A 8 3.61 -6.39 -1.29
C GLY A 8 2.37 -6.85 -0.51
N GLY A 9 1.57 -7.80 -1.06
CA GLY A 9 0.35 -8.30 -0.43
C GLY A 9 0.56 -9.00 0.91
N ASN A 10 1.78 -9.42 1.26
CA ASN A 10 2.10 -9.97 2.58
C ASN A 10 2.30 -8.90 3.67
N GLY A 11 2.37 -7.61 3.29
CA GLY A 11 2.44 -6.48 4.21
C GLY A 11 1.09 -6.15 4.85
N TYR A 12 1.11 -5.28 5.86
CA TYR A 12 -0.10 -4.90 6.62
C TYR A 12 -1.25 -4.37 5.75
N VAL A 13 -0.99 -3.39 4.90
CA VAL A 13 -2.01 -2.83 4.01
C VAL A 13 -2.35 -3.82 2.90
N GLY A 14 -1.34 -4.50 2.36
CA GLY A 14 -1.51 -5.48 1.28
C GLY A 14 -2.43 -6.64 1.65
N GLN A 15 -2.27 -7.22 2.85
CA GLN A 15 -3.15 -8.28 3.35
C GLN A 15 -4.63 -7.83 3.43
N ASN A 16 -4.87 -6.60 3.88
CA ASN A 16 -6.22 -6.04 3.94
C ASN A 16 -6.81 -5.80 2.54
N ILE A 17 -5.98 -5.42 1.56
CA ILE A 17 -6.41 -5.29 0.16
C ILE A 17 -6.71 -6.67 -0.44
N CYS A 18 -5.85 -7.68 -0.24
CA CYS A 18 -6.12 -9.05 -0.67
C CYS A 18 -7.46 -9.55 -0.14
N ARG A 19 -7.71 -9.37 1.16
CA ARG A 19 -8.99 -9.72 1.79
C ARG A 19 -10.16 -9.01 1.14
N ALA A 20 -10.12 -7.67 1.06
CA ALA A 20 -11.22 -6.88 0.50
C ALA A 20 -11.50 -7.25 -0.97
N ALA A 21 -10.46 -7.56 -1.75
CA ALA A 21 -10.60 -8.01 -3.13
C ALA A 21 -11.30 -9.38 -3.22
N LEU A 22 -10.93 -10.35 -2.38
CA LEU A 22 -11.62 -11.65 -2.29
C LEU A 22 -13.08 -11.50 -1.86
N GLU A 23 -13.35 -10.67 -0.83
CA GLU A 23 -14.70 -10.41 -0.33
C GLU A 23 -15.60 -9.73 -1.37
N SER A 24 -15.03 -8.95 -2.27
CA SER A 24 -15.77 -8.32 -3.37
C SER A 24 -16.34 -9.32 -4.39
N GLY A 25 -15.77 -10.53 -4.46
CA GLY A 25 -16.13 -11.55 -5.46
C GLY A 25 -15.77 -11.20 -6.90
N LYS A 26 -15.12 -10.05 -7.14
CA LYS A 26 -14.77 -9.56 -8.48
C LYS A 26 -13.43 -10.10 -8.99
N PHE A 27 -12.53 -10.50 -8.07
CA PHE A 27 -11.14 -10.83 -8.36
C PHE A 27 -10.74 -12.22 -7.91
N SER A 28 -9.92 -12.89 -8.73
CA SER A 28 -8.94 -13.86 -8.26
C SER A 28 -7.69 -13.09 -7.83
N VAL A 29 -7.11 -13.44 -6.68
CA VAL A 29 -6.06 -12.61 -6.05
C VAL A 29 -4.74 -13.35 -6.02
N ALA A 30 -3.71 -12.75 -6.60
CA ALA A 30 -2.32 -13.13 -6.44
C ALA A 30 -1.55 -12.05 -5.66
N SER A 31 -0.48 -12.41 -5.01
CA SER A 31 0.40 -11.49 -4.29
C SER A 31 1.86 -11.81 -4.58
N LEU A 32 2.62 -10.81 -5.06
CA LEU A 32 4.07 -10.92 -5.20
C LEU A 32 4.77 -10.19 -4.06
N SER A 33 5.67 -10.89 -3.37
CA SER A 33 6.51 -10.32 -2.33
C SER A 33 7.77 -11.15 -2.11
N ARG A 34 8.82 -10.57 -1.54
CA ARG A 34 10.12 -11.24 -1.34
C ARG A 34 10.06 -12.51 -0.49
N SER A 35 9.10 -12.63 0.39
CA SER A 35 8.92 -13.79 1.28
C SER A 35 7.64 -14.59 0.99
N GLY A 36 6.95 -14.33 -0.12
CA GLY A 36 5.74 -15.04 -0.50
C GLY A 36 4.64 -14.98 0.55
N LYS A 37 4.12 -16.15 0.94
CA LYS A 37 3.04 -16.28 1.95
C LYS A 37 3.48 -15.69 3.30
N PRO A 38 2.66 -14.85 3.95
CA PRO A 38 3.01 -14.28 5.24
C PRO A 38 3.10 -15.37 6.32
N SER A 39 4.22 -15.39 7.06
CA SER A 39 4.41 -16.31 8.20
C SER A 39 3.53 -15.93 9.41
N ASN A 40 3.19 -14.65 9.54
CA ASN A 40 2.32 -14.12 10.59
C ASN A 40 1.18 -13.33 9.92
N PRO A 41 0.09 -14.00 9.52
CA PRO A 41 -1.04 -13.30 8.91
C PRO A 41 -1.67 -12.35 9.93
N GLY A 42 -2.01 -11.15 9.45
CA GLY A 42 -2.79 -10.21 10.26
C GLY A 42 -4.19 -10.74 10.55
N PRO A 43 -4.90 -10.15 11.53
CA PRO A 43 -6.26 -10.60 11.89
C PRO A 43 -7.21 -10.65 10.71
N CYS A 44 -6.96 -9.84 9.68
CA CYS A 44 -7.76 -9.82 8.45
C CYS A 44 -7.65 -11.11 7.61
N LEU A 45 -6.51 -11.82 7.68
CA LEU A 45 -6.26 -13.08 6.97
C LEU A 45 -5.97 -14.24 7.95
N ALA A 46 -6.34 -14.10 9.21
CA ALA A 46 -6.14 -15.16 10.21
C ALA A 46 -6.97 -16.42 9.93
N ASN A 47 -8.02 -16.31 9.10
CA ASN A 47 -8.74 -17.47 8.61
C ASN A 47 -7.92 -18.17 7.50
N ALA A 48 -7.55 -19.44 7.76
CA ALA A 48 -6.79 -20.27 6.81
C ALA A 48 -7.47 -20.35 5.43
N GLU A 49 -8.79 -20.44 5.39
CA GLU A 49 -9.56 -20.49 4.14
C GLU A 49 -9.34 -19.23 3.27
N MET A 50 -9.27 -18.05 3.87
CA MET A 50 -9.01 -16.81 3.14
C MET A 50 -7.55 -16.72 2.68
N MET A 51 -6.62 -17.21 3.50
CA MET A 51 -5.20 -17.30 3.13
C MET A 51 -4.97 -18.20 1.93
N ASP A 52 -5.67 -19.32 1.84
CA ASP A 52 -5.50 -20.30 0.77
C ASP A 52 -6.17 -19.88 -0.55
N LYS A 53 -7.04 -18.86 -0.51
CA LYS A 53 -7.62 -18.24 -1.73
C LYS A 53 -6.68 -17.25 -2.42
N VAL A 54 -5.59 -16.84 -1.76
CA VAL A 54 -4.57 -15.96 -2.36
C VAL A 54 -3.44 -16.82 -2.93
N GLU A 55 -3.10 -16.60 -4.19
CA GLU A 55 -1.91 -17.16 -4.82
C GLU A 55 -0.67 -16.37 -4.34
N TRP A 56 0.13 -16.96 -3.47
CA TRP A 56 1.31 -16.33 -2.90
C TRP A 56 2.55 -16.63 -3.73
N LEU A 57 3.07 -15.59 -4.41
CA LEU A 57 4.27 -15.66 -5.23
C LEU A 57 5.45 -15.08 -4.46
N GLU A 58 6.55 -15.84 -4.40
CA GLU A 58 7.82 -15.36 -3.85
C GLU A 58 8.71 -14.83 -4.97
N GLY A 59 9.19 -13.58 -4.81
CA GLY A 59 10.07 -12.94 -5.77
C GLY A 59 10.35 -11.48 -5.42
N ASP A 60 11.50 -10.99 -5.91
CA ASP A 60 11.85 -9.58 -5.83
C ASP A 60 11.29 -8.85 -7.06
N ILE A 61 10.68 -7.69 -6.85
CA ILE A 61 10.15 -6.84 -7.92
C ILE A 61 11.26 -6.34 -8.86
N PHE A 62 12.51 -6.30 -8.41
CA PHE A 62 13.66 -5.93 -9.22
C PHE A 62 14.23 -7.10 -10.03
N ASP A 63 13.82 -8.34 -9.76
CA ASP A 63 14.12 -9.49 -10.60
C ASP A 63 13.19 -9.47 -11.82
N ALA A 64 13.75 -9.15 -12.98
CA ALA A 64 12.98 -8.97 -14.21
C ALA A 64 12.25 -10.24 -14.64
N GLN A 65 12.88 -11.41 -14.47
CA GLN A 65 12.27 -12.69 -14.84
C GLN A 65 11.10 -13.03 -13.91
N ARG A 66 11.31 -12.94 -12.60
CA ARG A 66 10.26 -13.20 -11.60
C ARG A 66 9.10 -12.24 -11.71
N ARG A 67 9.40 -10.97 -12.00
CA ARG A 67 8.37 -9.96 -12.24
C ARG A 67 7.55 -10.29 -13.48
N ASP A 68 8.21 -10.63 -14.58
CA ASP A 68 7.55 -10.97 -15.84
C ASP A 68 6.63 -12.18 -15.67
N GLU A 69 7.13 -13.27 -15.05
CA GLU A 69 6.34 -14.46 -14.72
C GLU A 69 5.09 -14.14 -13.87
N ALA A 70 5.24 -13.27 -12.85
CA ALA A 70 4.15 -12.91 -11.95
C ALA A 70 3.06 -12.06 -12.61
N PHE A 71 3.40 -11.34 -13.70
CA PHE A 71 2.48 -10.46 -14.41
C PHE A 71 1.70 -11.17 -15.53
N GLU A 72 2.01 -12.44 -15.84
CA GLU A 72 1.28 -13.19 -16.85
C GLU A 72 -0.21 -13.32 -16.52
N GLY A 73 -1.06 -12.90 -17.46
CA GLY A 73 -2.51 -12.98 -17.34
C GLY A 73 -3.11 -12.10 -16.23
N VAL A 74 -2.38 -11.09 -15.77
CA VAL A 74 -2.86 -10.11 -14.79
C VAL A 74 -3.67 -9.02 -15.48
N ASP A 75 -4.89 -8.80 -15.00
CA ASP A 75 -5.77 -7.72 -15.49
C ASP A 75 -5.56 -6.41 -14.72
N VAL A 76 -5.31 -6.51 -13.42
CA VAL A 76 -5.23 -5.37 -12.49
C VAL A 76 -4.05 -5.53 -11.55
N ILE A 77 -3.31 -4.45 -11.31
CA ILE A 77 -2.22 -4.42 -10.32
C ILE A 77 -2.56 -3.43 -9.20
N VAL A 78 -2.20 -3.79 -7.97
CA VAL A 78 -2.18 -2.87 -6.83
C VAL A 78 -0.81 -2.92 -6.17
N SER A 79 -0.08 -1.80 -6.15
CA SER A 79 1.19 -1.69 -5.43
C SER A 79 0.99 -1.10 -4.04
N THR A 80 1.45 -1.87 -3.04
CA THR A 80 1.54 -1.45 -1.63
C THR A 80 2.98 -1.42 -1.15
N ILE A 81 3.94 -1.46 -2.09
CA ILE A 81 5.38 -1.49 -1.78
C ILE A 81 5.79 -0.19 -1.12
N GLY A 82 6.51 -0.32 -0.03
CA GLY A 82 7.12 0.79 0.70
C GLY A 82 7.98 0.26 1.84
N ALA A 83 9.00 1.03 2.18
CA ALA A 83 9.91 0.71 3.27
C ALA A 83 10.45 1.98 3.90
N PHE A 84 10.98 1.86 5.12
CA PHE A 84 11.72 2.91 5.82
C PHE A 84 13.18 2.53 5.94
N GLY A 85 14.07 3.53 5.83
CA GLY A 85 15.52 3.35 5.89
C GLY A 85 16.26 4.63 5.52
N SER A 86 17.42 4.52 4.88
CA SER A 86 18.11 5.69 4.30
C SER A 86 17.29 6.31 3.17
N ASN A 87 17.51 7.59 2.86
CA ASN A 87 16.79 8.27 1.78
C ASN A 87 16.95 7.57 0.44
N ASP A 88 18.16 7.11 0.09
CA ASP A 88 18.41 6.39 -1.17
C ASP A 88 17.65 5.05 -1.21
N PHE A 89 17.66 4.32 -0.09
CA PHE A 89 16.91 3.07 0.02
C PHE A 89 15.40 3.30 -0.09
N MET A 90 14.88 4.34 0.59
CA MET A 90 13.45 4.67 0.52
C MET A 90 13.03 5.11 -0.88
N GLU A 91 13.83 5.94 -1.56
CA GLU A 91 13.57 6.37 -2.94
C GLU A 91 13.50 5.15 -3.88
N LYS A 92 14.47 4.24 -3.77
CA LYS A 92 14.50 3.00 -4.55
C LYS A 92 13.26 2.13 -4.29
N ILE A 93 12.95 1.82 -3.03
CA ILE A 93 11.86 0.89 -2.71
C ILE A 93 10.48 1.53 -2.89
N CYS A 94 10.30 2.80 -2.51
CA CYS A 94 9.00 3.47 -2.62
C CYS A 94 8.73 4.05 -4.01
N GLY A 95 9.77 4.20 -4.85
CA GLY A 95 9.71 4.76 -6.19
C GLY A 95 10.04 3.74 -7.27
N ASP A 96 11.34 3.39 -7.42
CA ASP A 96 11.82 2.59 -8.54
C ASP A 96 11.11 1.24 -8.64
N ALA A 97 10.84 0.57 -7.52
CA ALA A 97 10.10 -0.69 -7.50
C ALA A 97 8.71 -0.59 -8.17
N THR A 98 8.01 0.53 -7.97
CA THR A 98 6.72 0.75 -8.62
C THR A 98 6.88 1.18 -10.08
N VAL A 99 7.92 1.93 -10.42
CA VAL A 99 8.22 2.28 -11.84
C VAL A 99 8.49 1.01 -12.63
N GLU A 100 9.35 0.10 -12.14
CA GLU A 100 9.59 -1.20 -12.77
C GLU A 100 8.29 -2.03 -12.94
N ALA A 101 7.40 -1.95 -11.96
CA ALA A 101 6.09 -2.60 -12.05
C ALA A 101 5.20 -1.97 -13.14
N VAL A 102 5.20 -0.65 -13.26
CA VAL A 102 4.45 0.09 -14.30
C VAL A 102 4.94 -0.29 -15.69
N ASP A 103 6.26 -0.28 -15.91
CA ASP A 103 6.85 -0.65 -17.21
C ASP A 103 6.48 -2.08 -17.62
N THR A 104 6.49 -3.00 -16.65
CA THR A 104 6.10 -4.39 -16.89
C THR A 104 4.59 -4.52 -17.11
N ALA A 105 3.78 -3.79 -16.37
CA ALA A 105 2.32 -3.78 -16.52
C ALA A 105 1.89 -3.33 -17.93
N VAL A 106 2.55 -2.32 -18.48
CA VAL A 106 2.32 -1.87 -19.85
C VAL A 106 2.65 -2.98 -20.86
N LYS A 107 3.77 -3.69 -20.69
CA LYS A 107 4.16 -4.82 -21.57
C LYS A 107 3.14 -5.96 -21.57
N HIS A 108 2.56 -6.23 -20.40
CA HIS A 108 1.56 -7.29 -20.21
C HIS A 108 0.12 -6.84 -20.49
N ASN A 109 -0.10 -5.62 -20.98
CA ASN A 109 -1.41 -5.03 -21.28
C ASN A 109 -2.35 -5.04 -20.06
N VAL A 110 -1.79 -4.81 -18.86
CA VAL A 110 -2.58 -4.64 -17.64
C VAL A 110 -3.55 -3.48 -17.82
N SER A 111 -4.81 -3.68 -17.47
CA SER A 111 -5.86 -2.69 -17.74
C SER A 111 -5.91 -1.56 -16.71
N ARG A 112 -5.47 -1.80 -15.45
CA ARG A 112 -5.57 -0.84 -14.35
C ARG A 112 -4.46 -0.96 -13.34
N PHE A 113 -4.10 0.18 -12.75
CA PHE A 113 -3.04 0.25 -11.74
C PHE A 113 -3.50 1.00 -10.49
N GLY A 114 -3.54 0.32 -9.35
CA GLY A 114 -3.78 0.88 -8.03
C GLY A 114 -2.48 1.15 -7.28
N PHE A 115 -2.42 2.23 -6.50
CA PHE A 115 -1.23 2.58 -5.73
C PHE A 115 -1.55 3.18 -4.37
N VAL A 116 -0.89 2.67 -3.33
CA VAL A 116 -0.95 3.26 -1.99
C VAL A 116 0.22 4.22 -1.83
N SER A 117 -0.08 5.51 -1.99
CA SER A 117 0.84 6.62 -1.87
C SER A 117 0.89 7.20 -0.46
N SER A 118 1.02 8.51 -0.33
CA SER A 118 1.04 9.23 0.95
C SER A 118 0.35 10.58 0.83
N ALA A 119 -0.30 11.04 1.91
CA ALA A 119 -0.97 12.35 1.98
C ALA A 119 -0.03 13.53 1.73
N GLN A 120 1.28 13.35 1.90
CA GLN A 120 2.27 14.41 1.68
C GLN A 120 2.64 14.60 0.21
N VAL A 121 2.35 13.62 -0.65
CA VAL A 121 2.62 13.71 -2.09
C VAL A 121 1.63 14.67 -2.74
N GLY A 122 2.15 15.60 -3.55
CA GLY A 122 1.33 16.64 -4.21
C GLY A 122 0.88 17.78 -3.29
N GLY A 123 1.32 17.77 -2.02
CA GLY A 123 1.12 18.89 -1.10
C GLY A 123 2.04 20.09 -1.42
N SER A 124 1.74 21.24 -0.82
CA SER A 124 2.55 22.47 -0.97
C SER A 124 3.91 22.41 -0.26
N MET A 125 4.12 21.40 0.58
CA MET A 125 5.32 21.25 1.37
C MET A 125 6.43 20.57 0.56
N LYS A 126 7.52 21.31 0.35
CA LYS A 126 8.75 20.78 -0.26
C LYS A 126 9.71 20.36 0.85
N PHE A 127 10.01 19.08 0.92
CA PHE A 127 10.98 18.57 1.87
C PHE A 127 12.41 18.86 1.38
N SER A 128 13.28 19.27 2.31
CA SER A 128 14.72 19.37 2.03
C SER A 128 15.32 17.96 1.86
N PRO A 129 16.36 17.78 1.00
CA PRO A 129 17.10 16.51 0.91
C PRO A 129 17.66 16.01 2.24
N SER A 130 17.87 16.89 3.21
CA SER A 130 18.29 16.54 4.57
C SER A 130 17.16 16.02 5.47
N PHE A 131 15.91 16.07 5.01
CA PHE A 131 14.76 15.55 5.78
C PHE A 131 14.80 14.02 5.84
N PRO A 132 14.61 13.40 7.01
CA PRO A 132 14.75 11.95 7.19
C PRO A 132 13.86 11.08 6.30
N LEU A 133 12.72 11.59 5.83
CA LEU A 133 11.78 10.89 4.95
C LEU A 133 11.77 11.47 3.53
N TYR A 134 12.78 12.25 3.15
CA TYR A 134 12.84 12.85 1.81
C TYR A 134 12.75 11.80 0.71
N GLY A 135 13.55 10.73 0.81
CA GLY A 135 13.55 9.65 -0.17
C GLY A 135 12.22 8.88 -0.23
N TYR A 136 11.51 8.76 0.91
CA TYR A 136 10.19 8.16 0.94
C TYR A 136 9.18 8.95 0.08
N PHE A 137 9.08 10.26 0.31
CA PHE A 137 8.12 11.11 -0.42
C PHE A 137 8.52 11.28 -1.89
N LYS A 138 9.81 11.48 -2.15
CA LYS A 138 10.35 11.55 -3.52
C LYS A 138 10.08 10.28 -4.32
N GLY A 139 10.28 9.11 -3.70
CA GLY A 139 9.96 7.82 -4.30
C GLY A 139 8.46 7.69 -4.62
N LYS A 140 7.60 8.03 -3.67
CA LYS A 140 6.15 8.01 -3.89
C LYS A 140 5.71 8.97 -5.00
N GLU A 141 6.27 10.17 -5.06
CA GLU A 141 6.01 11.15 -6.12
C GLU A 141 6.44 10.61 -7.49
N LYS A 142 7.61 10.00 -7.59
CA LYS A 142 8.12 9.35 -8.81
C LYS A 142 7.18 8.22 -9.27
N ALA A 143 6.72 7.38 -8.35
CA ALA A 143 5.77 6.30 -8.65
C ALA A 143 4.42 6.84 -9.15
N GLU A 144 3.87 7.87 -8.50
CA GLU A 144 2.61 8.49 -8.95
C GLU A 144 2.73 9.07 -10.36
N ALA A 145 3.85 9.74 -10.68
CA ALA A 145 4.09 10.30 -12.00
C ALA A 145 4.09 9.20 -13.08
N ALA A 146 4.84 8.12 -12.85
CA ALA A 146 4.90 6.99 -13.79
C ALA A 146 3.53 6.32 -14.00
N ILE A 147 2.77 6.12 -12.92
CA ILE A 147 1.42 5.54 -13.01
C ILE A 147 0.47 6.47 -13.78
N SER A 148 0.48 7.77 -13.48
CA SER A 148 -0.41 8.73 -14.14
C SER A 148 -0.10 8.89 -15.63
N GLU A 149 1.17 8.74 -16.02
CA GLU A 149 1.60 8.76 -17.42
C GLU A 149 1.16 7.49 -18.16
N ALA A 150 1.40 6.31 -17.58
CA ALA A 150 1.12 5.03 -18.23
C ALA A 150 -0.36 4.65 -18.20
N PHE A 151 -1.10 5.05 -17.17
CA PHE A 151 -2.51 4.73 -16.95
C PHE A 151 -3.35 6.00 -16.71
N PRO A 152 -3.42 6.97 -17.64
CA PRO A 152 -3.99 8.31 -17.40
C PRO A 152 -5.46 8.27 -16.96
N GLU A 153 -6.23 7.30 -17.45
CA GLU A 153 -7.65 7.13 -17.14
C GLU A 153 -7.95 5.83 -16.35
N ALA A 154 -6.93 5.05 -16.06
CA ALA A 154 -7.07 3.70 -15.49
C ALA A 154 -6.25 3.50 -14.21
N HIS A 155 -6.03 4.58 -13.44
CA HIS A 155 -5.33 4.48 -12.17
C HIS A 155 -6.21 4.80 -10.97
N ALA A 156 -5.88 4.20 -9.82
CA ALA A 156 -6.41 4.55 -8.51
C ALA A 156 -5.25 4.82 -7.54
N ILE A 157 -4.97 6.08 -7.26
CA ILE A 157 -3.92 6.51 -6.32
C ILE A 157 -4.56 6.93 -5.01
N LEU A 158 -4.23 6.24 -3.93
CA LEU A 158 -4.68 6.60 -2.59
C LEU A 158 -3.55 7.32 -1.85
N ARG A 159 -3.85 8.51 -1.32
CA ARG A 159 -2.94 9.32 -0.50
C ARG A 159 -3.39 9.30 0.98
N PRO A 160 -3.27 8.14 1.68
CA PRO A 160 -3.58 8.10 3.09
C PRO A 160 -2.51 8.87 3.88
N GLY A 161 -2.90 9.37 5.04
CA GLY A 161 -1.96 9.74 6.09
C GLY A 161 -1.53 8.51 6.88
N PHE A 162 -1.60 8.58 8.22
CA PHE A 162 -1.30 7.42 9.05
C PHE A 162 -2.40 6.36 8.95
N VAL A 163 -2.04 5.15 8.48
CA VAL A 163 -2.97 4.02 8.36
C VAL A 163 -2.97 3.22 9.66
N TYR A 164 -4.13 3.11 10.30
CA TYR A 164 -4.31 2.41 11.56
C TYR A 164 -5.31 1.25 11.46
N GLY A 165 -5.24 0.33 12.43
CA GLY A 165 -6.15 -0.81 12.54
C GLY A 165 -5.47 -2.01 13.20
N PRO A 166 -6.16 -3.15 13.33
CA PRO A 166 -5.61 -4.37 13.92
C PRO A 166 -4.37 -4.83 13.15
N ARG A 167 -3.26 -5.01 13.85
CA ARG A 167 -1.98 -5.46 13.28
C ARG A 167 -1.36 -6.52 14.18
N MET A 168 -0.72 -7.51 13.57
CA MET A 168 0.12 -8.45 14.29
C MET A 168 1.59 -8.00 14.23
N ALA A 169 2.27 -8.04 15.36
CA ALA A 169 3.72 -7.87 15.43
C ALA A 169 4.29 -8.97 16.30
N GLY A 170 5.12 -9.82 15.70
CA GLY A 170 5.72 -10.95 16.41
C GLY A 170 4.72 -11.95 16.99
N GLY A 171 3.55 -12.15 16.36
CA GLY A 171 2.50 -13.03 16.84
C GLY A 171 1.56 -12.40 17.90
N ILE A 172 1.80 -11.16 18.32
CA ILE A 172 0.96 -10.44 19.27
C ILE A 172 0.09 -9.43 18.52
N PRO A 173 -1.25 -9.41 18.70
CA PRO A 173 -2.09 -8.38 18.13
C PRO A 173 -1.74 -7.02 18.75
N LEU A 174 -1.24 -6.10 17.93
CA LEU A 174 -1.03 -4.72 18.35
C LEU A 174 -2.30 -3.93 18.01
N PRO A 175 -3.10 -3.54 18.99
CA PRO A 175 -4.25 -2.68 18.77
C PRO A 175 -3.77 -1.25 18.50
N LEU A 176 -3.43 -0.94 17.25
CA LEU A 176 -2.99 0.40 16.83
C LEU A 176 -4.08 1.48 16.96
N HIS A 177 -5.33 1.11 17.30
CA HIS A 177 -6.35 2.06 17.75
C HIS A 177 -6.03 2.68 19.14
N VAL A 178 -5.10 2.10 19.89
CA VAL A 178 -4.58 2.64 21.16
C VAL A 178 -3.40 3.61 20.94
N ILE A 179 -2.80 3.65 19.75
CA ILE A 179 -1.69 4.55 19.41
C ILE A 179 -2.20 5.96 18.97
N GLY A 180 -3.45 6.29 19.22
CA GLY A 180 -3.91 7.67 19.39
C GLY A 180 -3.55 8.26 20.76
N GLY A 181 -2.96 7.46 21.65
CA GLY A 181 -2.30 7.90 22.88
C GLY A 181 -0.87 8.39 22.60
N PRO A 182 -0.25 9.10 23.54
CA PRO A 182 0.98 9.83 23.29
C PRO A 182 2.08 8.93 22.74
N ILE A 183 2.76 9.41 21.70
CA ILE A 183 3.88 8.82 20.94
C ILE A 183 4.97 8.20 21.81
N SER A 184 5.00 8.55 23.11
CA SER A 184 5.90 8.01 24.11
C SER A 184 5.82 6.48 24.29
N PHE A 185 4.67 5.83 23.99
CA PHE A 185 4.55 4.38 24.14
C PHE A 185 5.14 3.61 22.95
N VAL A 186 5.12 4.19 21.75
CA VAL A 186 5.70 3.59 20.53
C VAL A 186 7.25 3.59 20.62
N SER A 187 7.82 4.57 21.31
CA SER A 187 9.26 4.75 21.41
C SER A 187 9.99 3.67 22.19
N THR A 188 9.34 3.01 23.14
CA THR A 188 9.96 2.01 24.01
C THR A 188 10.05 0.62 23.40
N GLN A 189 9.27 0.32 22.36
CA GLN A 189 9.19 -1.03 21.78
C GLN A 189 9.86 -1.18 20.40
N LEU A 190 10.22 -0.08 19.71
CA LEU A 190 10.70 -0.11 18.32
C LEU A 190 12.20 0.21 18.13
N GLY A 191 12.99 0.26 19.21
CA GLY A 191 14.45 0.45 19.14
C GLY A 191 14.86 1.68 18.30
N PRO A 192 15.88 1.59 17.45
CA PRO A 192 16.42 2.75 16.72
C PRO A 192 15.45 3.43 15.74
N VAL A 193 14.36 2.76 15.34
CA VAL A 193 13.31 3.35 14.51
C VAL A 193 12.44 4.36 15.28
N SER A 194 12.38 4.23 16.61
CA SER A 194 11.60 5.12 17.47
C SER A 194 12.14 6.54 17.50
N SER A 195 13.46 6.72 17.44
CA SER A 195 14.08 8.04 17.41
C SER A 195 13.79 8.79 16.11
N LEU A 196 13.62 8.05 15.00
CA LEU A 196 13.27 8.62 13.71
C LEU A 196 11.82 9.13 13.69
N ILE A 197 10.90 8.39 14.31
CA ILE A 197 9.48 8.79 14.40
C ILE A 197 9.30 9.99 15.34
N GLN A 198 10.09 10.07 16.43
CA GLN A 198 10.04 11.20 17.37
C GLN A 198 10.60 12.50 16.78
N SER A 199 11.51 12.43 15.82
CA SER A 199 12.09 13.59 15.15
C SER A 199 11.23 14.18 14.02
N ILE A 200 10.04 13.57 13.74
CA ILE A 200 9.12 14.09 12.74
C ILE A 200 8.25 15.18 13.40
N PRO A 201 8.48 16.48 13.15
CA PRO A 201 7.68 17.57 13.72
C PRO A 201 6.22 17.55 13.23
N PHE A 202 5.85 16.55 12.49
CA PHE A 202 4.63 16.40 11.69
C PHE A 202 3.52 15.59 12.36
N VAL A 203 3.83 14.82 13.39
CA VAL A 203 2.84 13.92 14.00
C VAL A 203 1.68 14.69 14.66
N GLY A 204 1.90 15.95 15.01
CA GLY A 204 0.85 16.80 15.59
C GLY A 204 -0.19 17.34 14.59
N THR A 205 0.21 17.59 13.34
CA THR A 205 -0.70 18.12 12.29
C THR A 205 -1.44 17.03 11.53
N GLU A 206 -0.96 15.78 11.60
CA GLU A 206 -1.49 14.63 10.88
C GLU A 206 -2.64 13.90 11.60
N CYS A 207 -3.03 14.29 12.82
CA CYS A 207 -4.21 13.73 13.49
C CYS A 207 -5.49 13.85 12.66
N GLY A 208 -5.55 14.81 11.72
CA GLY A 208 -6.64 14.95 10.75
C GLY A 208 -6.57 14.02 9.54
N SER A 209 -5.44 13.36 9.28
CA SER A 209 -5.21 12.50 8.11
C SER A 209 -5.15 11.00 8.43
N MET A 210 -5.45 10.61 9.67
CA MET A 210 -5.51 9.20 10.07
C MET A 210 -6.64 8.46 9.35
N VAL A 211 -6.33 7.28 8.81
CA VAL A 211 -7.27 6.49 7.99
C VAL A 211 -7.28 5.03 8.45
N PRO A 212 -8.45 4.44 8.71
CA PRO A 212 -8.50 3.02 9.06
C PRO A 212 -8.14 2.15 7.85
N VAL A 213 -7.39 1.07 8.08
CA VAL A 213 -6.88 0.19 7.03
C VAL A 213 -7.99 -0.43 6.18
N HIS A 214 -9.15 -0.73 6.78
CA HIS A 214 -10.30 -1.27 6.04
C HIS A 214 -10.88 -0.25 5.05
N ALA A 215 -10.85 1.05 5.37
CA ALA A 215 -11.26 2.08 4.43
C ALA A 215 -10.28 2.22 3.27
N VAL A 216 -8.96 2.09 3.53
CA VAL A 216 -7.94 2.07 2.47
C VAL A 216 -8.17 0.89 1.52
N SER A 217 -8.40 -0.31 2.06
CA SER A 217 -8.60 -1.50 1.25
C SER A 217 -9.91 -1.45 0.44
N LYS A 218 -11.02 -1.00 1.05
CA LYS A 218 -12.30 -0.81 0.33
C LYS A 218 -12.18 0.25 -0.77
N ALA A 219 -11.56 1.40 -0.47
CA ALA A 219 -11.34 2.46 -1.45
C ALA A 219 -10.48 1.98 -2.63
N MET A 220 -9.42 1.19 -2.35
CA MET A 220 -8.58 0.63 -3.39
C MET A 220 -9.34 -0.34 -4.28
N VAL A 221 -10.03 -1.32 -3.69
CA VAL A 221 -10.82 -2.31 -4.44
C VAL A 221 -11.90 -1.63 -5.28
N HIS A 222 -12.58 -0.61 -4.73
CA HIS A 222 -13.55 0.18 -5.49
C HIS A 222 -12.87 0.88 -6.68
N GLY A 223 -11.77 1.60 -6.43
CA GLY A 223 -11.09 2.39 -7.46
C GLY A 223 -10.49 1.56 -8.61
N VAL A 224 -10.16 0.28 -8.36
CA VAL A 224 -9.66 -0.61 -9.41
C VAL A 224 -10.73 -1.54 -10.00
N SER A 225 -11.97 -1.51 -9.47
CA SER A 225 -13.06 -2.40 -9.93
C SER A 225 -13.93 -1.80 -11.03
N ASP A 226 -14.14 -0.48 -11.02
CA ASP A 226 -15.17 0.16 -11.82
C ASP A 226 -14.66 0.65 -13.17
N GLU A 227 -15.54 0.56 -14.18
CA GLU A 227 -15.34 1.11 -15.52
C GLU A 227 -16.16 2.40 -15.70
N PRO A 228 -15.63 3.39 -16.40
CA PRO A 228 -14.20 3.65 -16.65
C PRO A 228 -13.58 4.34 -15.45
N ALA A 229 -12.46 3.85 -14.97
CA ALA A 229 -11.66 4.57 -14.01
C ALA A 229 -11.12 5.84 -14.69
N LYS A 230 -11.75 6.97 -14.50
CA LYS A 230 -11.11 8.25 -14.72
C LYS A 230 -10.05 8.37 -13.63
N GLY A 231 -8.79 8.55 -13.99
CA GLY A 231 -7.65 8.62 -13.09
C GLY A 231 -8.01 9.14 -11.69
N LEU A 232 -8.16 8.23 -10.74
CA LEU A 232 -8.71 8.52 -9.42
C LEU A 232 -7.59 8.80 -8.43
N ILE A 233 -7.55 9.98 -7.85
CA ILE A 233 -6.64 10.31 -6.75
C ILE A 233 -7.48 10.65 -5.53
N LEU A 234 -7.41 9.81 -4.49
CA LEU A 234 -8.17 9.98 -3.25
C LEU A 234 -7.29 10.50 -2.12
N SER A 235 -7.71 11.61 -1.54
CA SER A 235 -7.12 12.15 -0.31
C SER A 235 -7.49 11.29 0.92
N ALA A 236 -6.84 11.51 2.06
CA ALA A 236 -7.19 10.86 3.32
C ALA A 236 -8.66 11.11 3.73
N SER A 237 -9.21 12.29 3.42
CA SER A 237 -10.62 12.61 3.69
C SER A 237 -11.58 11.81 2.80
N ASP A 238 -11.21 11.59 1.54
CA ASP A 238 -12.03 10.79 0.62
C ASP A 238 -11.99 9.31 0.99
N ILE A 239 -10.81 8.78 1.34
CA ILE A 239 -10.64 7.41 1.78
C ILE A 239 -11.50 7.13 3.04
N ARG A 240 -11.57 8.07 4.00
CA ARG A 240 -12.41 7.90 5.21
C ARG A 240 -13.89 7.69 4.92
N LYS A 241 -14.41 8.20 3.82
CA LYS A 241 -15.81 7.98 3.43
C LYS A 241 -16.13 6.50 3.23
N TYR A 242 -15.13 5.70 2.84
CA TYR A 242 -15.26 4.26 2.68
C TYR A 242 -15.34 3.48 4.01
N SER A 243 -15.04 4.11 5.15
CA SER A 243 -15.28 3.49 6.46
C SER A 243 -16.75 3.45 6.84
N MET A 244 -17.56 4.32 6.24
CA MET A 244 -19.00 4.44 6.51
C MET A 244 -19.85 3.55 5.58
N LEU A 245 -19.22 2.92 4.57
CA LEU A 245 -19.87 2.04 3.61
C LEU A 245 -19.84 0.57 4.08
N ASP A 246 -20.05 0.30 5.38
CA ASP A 246 -20.27 -1.07 5.83
C ASP A 246 -21.70 -1.49 5.44
N PRO A 247 -21.88 -2.57 4.69
CA PRO A 247 -23.19 -3.24 4.64
C PRO A 247 -23.48 -3.79 6.04
N GLN A 248 -24.66 -3.45 6.55
CA GLN A 248 -25.24 -4.08 7.72
C GLN A 248 -25.37 -5.58 7.53
#